data_64f17a81aa754158accfd5928a9f4778
#
_entry.id   64f17a81aa754158accfd5928a9f4778
#
_cell.length_a   1.000
_cell.length_b   1.000
_cell.length_c   1.000
_cell.angle_alpha   90.00
_cell.angle_beta   90.00
_cell.angle_gamma   90.00
#
_symmetry.space_group_name_H-M   'P 1'
#
loop_
_entity.id
_entity.type
_entity.pdbx_description
1 polymer ?
#
loop_
_entity_poly.entity_id
_entity_poly.type
_entity_poly.pdbx_seq_one_letter_code
_entity_poly.pdbx_strand_id
1 'polypeptide(L)'
;MDAQTKHYLDLYAAHADELRQRVPLLQHYREEAFDAFARLGLPAFKSEDYQRTDVPKLLEHDWQLLTQEGSPYWASQVVPEGVFIGSISDFVRLYPEVAQEHYARIAPASRDGLVALSTLLVNEVFVVYVPRGLKVPGHIELRYILPRTEGHLAIERALFIVEDAAELAVYYKDCPEEDVRAMTLRTLEVYVGRAARFSLIDREESGSDNIRLTSTYVRQMGGSHADLSTLTLRNGTTRNNYFITLAEEEADVRVSGFSLTSERMHTDNFSFIEHAVPHCTSDELFKYILLDESRGVFTGRILVAQDAQKTQAYQNNRNLLLSPSARMQSKPQLEIYADDVKCSHGMTTGQLSEDALFYMRQRGIGLQEAKLMLSNAFATDVLKRIPEEELSEHLRTKVEERLRTLAGK
;
A
#
# COMPACT_ATOMS: atom_id res chain seq x y z
N MET A 1 21.12 -20.46 5.59
CA MET A 1 20.59 -19.72 4.40
C MET A 1 19.84 -20.73 3.57
N ASP A 2 18.57 -20.51 3.32
CA ASP A 2 17.72 -21.38 2.48
C ASP A 2 18.00 -21.15 0.98
N ALA A 3 17.46 -22.04 0.12
CA ALA A 3 17.74 -22.03 -1.32
C ALA A 3 17.21 -20.76 -2.03
N GLN A 4 16.07 -20.22 -1.59
CA GLN A 4 15.48 -19.03 -2.19
C GLN A 4 16.27 -17.77 -1.82
N THR A 5 16.67 -17.62 -0.56
CA THR A 5 17.57 -16.54 -0.13
C THR A 5 18.84 -16.56 -0.98
N LYS A 6 19.44 -17.74 -1.18
CA LYS A 6 20.62 -17.88 -2.03
C LYS A 6 20.34 -17.46 -3.48
N HIS A 7 19.21 -17.91 -4.05
CA HIS A 7 18.83 -17.57 -5.44
C HIS A 7 18.78 -16.04 -5.66
N TYR A 8 18.15 -15.28 -4.76
CA TYR A 8 18.07 -13.84 -4.90
C TYR A 8 19.39 -13.10 -4.63
N LEU A 9 20.27 -13.66 -3.79
CA LEU A 9 21.63 -13.14 -3.64
C LEU A 9 22.47 -13.40 -4.89
N ASP A 10 22.32 -14.59 -5.52
CA ASP A 10 22.97 -14.91 -6.79
C ASP A 10 22.41 -14.01 -7.93
N LEU A 11 21.11 -13.72 -7.95
CA LEU A 11 20.48 -12.77 -8.87
C LEU A 11 21.09 -11.36 -8.71
N TYR A 12 21.25 -10.89 -7.48
CA TYR A 12 21.93 -9.62 -7.22
C TYR A 12 23.38 -9.65 -7.73
N ALA A 13 24.14 -10.72 -7.43
CA ALA A 13 25.51 -10.84 -7.87
C ALA A 13 25.65 -10.77 -9.41
N ALA A 14 24.70 -11.37 -10.15
CA ALA A 14 24.66 -11.30 -11.60
C ALA A 14 24.41 -9.90 -12.17
N HIS A 15 23.75 -9.01 -11.43
CA HIS A 15 23.39 -7.65 -11.86
C HIS A 15 24.16 -6.55 -11.08
N ALA A 16 25.07 -6.93 -10.17
CA ALA A 16 25.71 -6.00 -9.24
C ALA A 16 26.44 -4.83 -9.93
N ASP A 17 27.16 -5.11 -11.00
CA ASP A 17 27.91 -4.09 -11.74
C ASP A 17 26.97 -3.12 -12.47
N GLU A 18 25.91 -3.62 -13.08
CA GLU A 18 24.87 -2.80 -13.72
C GLU A 18 24.17 -1.88 -12.70
N LEU A 19 23.71 -2.45 -11.60
CA LEU A 19 23.06 -1.71 -10.52
C LEU A 19 23.97 -0.65 -9.91
N ARG A 20 25.28 -0.96 -9.75
CA ARG A 20 26.28 -0.01 -9.25
C ARG A 20 26.49 1.15 -10.22
N GLN A 21 26.57 0.87 -11.51
CA GLN A 21 26.78 1.90 -12.54
C GLN A 21 25.58 2.84 -12.66
N ARG A 22 24.35 2.31 -12.53
CA ARG A 22 23.11 3.11 -12.63
C ARG A 22 22.96 4.11 -11.50
N VAL A 23 23.07 3.64 -10.26
CA VAL A 23 22.92 4.49 -9.07
C VAL A 23 24.03 4.17 -8.06
N PRO A 24 25.24 4.74 -8.27
CA PRO A 24 26.41 4.45 -7.43
C PRO A 24 26.19 4.78 -5.95
N LEU A 25 25.43 5.84 -5.66
CA LEU A 25 25.16 6.30 -4.30
C LEU A 25 24.37 5.28 -3.45
N LEU A 26 23.65 4.34 -4.07
CA LEU A 26 22.93 3.29 -3.36
C LEU A 26 23.81 2.11 -2.93
N GLN A 27 25.08 2.08 -3.32
CA GLN A 27 25.96 0.93 -3.07
C GLN A 27 26.11 0.62 -1.57
N HIS A 28 26.29 1.64 -0.74
CA HIS A 28 26.36 1.45 0.71
C HIS A 28 25.07 0.81 1.28
N TYR A 29 23.91 1.25 0.85
CA TYR A 29 22.61 0.68 1.28
C TYR A 29 22.43 -0.76 0.75
N ARG A 30 22.97 -1.09 -0.42
CA ARG A 30 22.93 -2.45 -0.96
C ARG A 30 23.83 -3.42 -0.16
N GLU A 31 24.98 -2.97 0.31
CA GLU A 31 25.86 -3.76 1.17
C GLU A 31 25.16 -4.10 2.50
N GLU A 32 24.54 -3.10 3.15
CA GLU A 32 23.72 -3.33 4.34
C GLU A 32 22.54 -4.26 4.06
N ALA A 33 21.88 -4.10 2.91
CA ALA A 33 20.75 -4.91 2.50
C ALA A 33 21.14 -6.35 2.17
N PHE A 34 22.33 -6.57 1.59
CA PHE A 34 22.86 -7.90 1.33
C PHE A 34 23.03 -8.69 2.64
N ASP A 35 23.69 -8.09 3.63
CA ASP A 35 23.89 -8.72 4.94
C ASP A 35 22.56 -8.95 5.67
N ALA A 36 21.65 -7.99 5.60
CA ALA A 36 20.32 -8.10 6.20
C ALA A 36 19.52 -9.21 5.54
N PHE A 37 19.48 -9.29 4.20
CA PHE A 37 18.74 -10.32 3.47
C PHE A 37 19.35 -11.70 3.67
N ALA A 38 20.68 -11.84 3.68
CA ALA A 38 21.37 -13.10 3.96
C ALA A 38 21.01 -13.66 5.34
N ARG A 39 20.76 -12.78 6.32
CA ARG A 39 20.39 -13.14 7.69
C ARG A 39 18.90 -13.40 7.85
N LEU A 40 18.04 -12.54 7.28
CA LEU A 40 16.58 -12.57 7.47
C LEU A 40 15.90 -13.57 6.53
N GLY A 41 16.38 -13.68 5.29
CA GLY A 41 15.70 -14.40 4.21
C GLY A 41 14.34 -13.77 3.85
N LEU A 42 13.53 -14.51 3.09
CA LEU A 42 12.15 -14.17 2.82
C LEU A 42 11.28 -14.39 4.07
N PRO A 43 10.21 -13.58 4.25
CA PRO A 43 9.28 -13.78 5.36
C PRO A 43 8.70 -15.20 5.35
N ALA A 44 8.86 -15.93 6.45
CA ALA A 44 8.41 -17.31 6.53
C ALA A 44 6.87 -17.40 6.49
N PHE A 45 6.34 -18.26 5.62
CA PHE A 45 4.93 -18.64 5.67
C PHE A 45 4.62 -19.22 7.07
N LYS A 46 3.58 -18.78 7.71
CA LYS A 46 3.19 -19.06 9.11
C LYS A 46 3.86 -18.17 10.18
N SER A 47 4.76 -17.24 9.83
CA SER A 47 5.05 -16.14 10.74
C SER A 47 3.77 -15.33 11.03
N GLU A 48 3.70 -14.67 12.16
CA GLU A 48 2.46 -14.00 12.59
C GLU A 48 1.90 -13.04 11.53
N ASP A 49 2.76 -12.28 10.87
CA ASP A 49 2.38 -11.28 9.89
C ASP A 49 2.10 -11.87 8.49
N TYR A 50 2.62 -13.07 8.16
CA TYR A 50 2.54 -13.68 6.82
C TYR A 50 1.79 -15.02 6.78
N GLN A 51 0.87 -15.26 7.73
CA GLN A 51 0.17 -16.56 7.86
C GLN A 51 -0.72 -16.93 6.67
N ARG A 52 -1.11 -15.97 5.82
CA ARG A 52 -2.13 -16.15 4.78
C ARG A 52 -1.65 -15.88 3.37
N THR A 53 -0.48 -15.29 3.24
CA THR A 53 0.20 -15.09 1.95
C THR A 53 1.56 -15.75 1.99
N ASP A 54 1.72 -16.80 1.20
CA ASP A 54 2.95 -17.59 1.12
C ASP A 54 3.96 -16.86 0.21
N VAL A 55 4.65 -15.87 0.79
CA VAL A 55 5.63 -15.06 0.06
C VAL A 55 6.75 -15.90 -0.57
N PRO A 56 7.36 -16.89 0.13
CA PRO A 56 8.32 -17.78 -0.50
C PRO A 56 7.79 -18.46 -1.74
N LYS A 57 6.57 -18.98 -1.71
CA LYS A 57 5.94 -19.64 -2.87
C LYS A 57 5.70 -18.67 -4.04
N LEU A 58 5.32 -17.42 -3.77
CA LEU A 58 5.13 -16.40 -4.80
C LEU A 58 6.45 -16.03 -5.49
N LEU A 59 7.54 -16.07 -4.75
CA LEU A 59 8.91 -15.78 -5.21
C LEU A 59 9.68 -17.03 -5.68
N GLU A 60 9.02 -18.20 -5.78
CA GLU A 60 9.68 -19.45 -6.20
C GLU A 60 9.94 -19.53 -7.72
N HIS A 61 9.31 -18.66 -8.51
CA HIS A 61 9.47 -18.64 -9.96
C HIS A 61 10.79 -17.97 -10.38
N ASP A 62 11.30 -18.36 -11.56
CA ASP A 62 12.44 -17.71 -12.21
C ASP A 62 12.03 -16.35 -12.79
N TRP A 63 11.90 -15.37 -11.91
CA TRP A 63 11.62 -13.98 -12.29
C TRP A 63 12.89 -13.31 -12.83
N GLN A 64 12.76 -12.66 -13.97
CA GLN A 64 13.84 -11.85 -14.53
C GLN A 64 13.82 -10.46 -13.91
N LEU A 65 14.93 -10.04 -13.30
CA LEU A 65 15.02 -8.69 -12.76
C LEU A 65 14.84 -7.66 -13.87
N LEU A 66 13.86 -6.80 -13.69
CA LEU A 66 13.61 -5.71 -14.63
C LEU A 66 14.65 -4.61 -14.42
N THR A 67 15.56 -4.48 -15.38
CA THR A 67 16.57 -3.40 -15.43
C THR A 67 16.26 -2.53 -16.65
N GLN A 68 15.54 -1.40 -16.45
CA GLN A 68 15.20 -0.47 -17.53
C GLN A 68 16.22 0.68 -17.61
N GLU A 69 16.46 1.19 -18.82
CA GLU A 69 17.13 2.48 -19.01
C GLU A 69 16.14 3.63 -18.74
N GLY A 70 16.59 4.67 -18.04
CA GLY A 70 15.79 5.82 -17.65
C GLY A 70 14.95 5.58 -16.39
N SER A 71 14.13 6.57 -16.02
CA SER A 71 13.21 6.42 -14.89
C SER A 71 12.00 5.60 -15.30
N PRO A 72 11.68 4.51 -14.58
CA PRO A 72 10.48 3.74 -14.81
C PRO A 72 9.21 4.45 -14.31
N TYR A 73 9.38 5.60 -13.64
CA TYR A 73 8.28 6.37 -13.10
C TYR A 73 7.85 7.48 -14.05
N TRP A 74 6.55 7.62 -14.21
CA TRP A 74 5.92 8.75 -14.85
C TRP A 74 5.08 9.51 -13.83
N ALA A 75 5.26 10.83 -13.76
CA ALA A 75 4.47 11.69 -12.90
C ALA A 75 3.87 12.83 -13.72
N SER A 76 2.57 13.08 -13.52
CA SER A 76 1.91 14.26 -14.08
C SER A 76 1.98 15.38 -13.09
N GLN A 77 2.47 16.51 -13.43
CA GLN A 77 1.98 17.84 -13.02
C GLN A 77 3.02 18.95 -13.08
N VAL A 78 2.49 20.16 -13.24
CA VAL A 78 3.20 21.39 -12.92
C VAL A 78 3.12 21.56 -11.41
N VAL A 79 4.24 21.43 -10.71
CA VAL A 79 4.33 21.62 -9.25
C VAL A 79 4.84 23.02 -8.92
N PRO A 80 4.56 23.54 -7.73
CA PRO A 80 5.10 24.82 -7.26
C PRO A 80 6.63 24.85 -7.29
N GLU A 81 7.21 26.02 -7.50
CA GLU A 81 8.65 26.23 -7.39
C GLU A 81 9.15 25.78 -6.01
N GLY A 82 10.28 25.05 -5.99
CA GLY A 82 10.86 24.47 -4.79
C GLY A 82 10.43 23.01 -4.51
N VAL A 83 9.33 22.52 -5.09
CA VAL A 83 8.98 21.08 -5.01
C VAL A 83 9.90 20.29 -5.94
N PHE A 84 10.48 19.21 -5.43
CA PHE A 84 11.29 18.30 -6.23
C PHE A 84 10.51 17.03 -6.56
N ILE A 85 10.58 16.62 -7.82
CA ILE A 85 10.10 15.32 -8.32
C ILE A 85 11.18 14.75 -9.24
N GLY A 86 11.68 13.57 -8.96
CA GLY A 86 12.71 12.98 -9.79
C GLY A 86 13.41 11.76 -9.19
N SER A 87 14.60 11.49 -9.68
CA SER A 87 15.44 10.37 -9.23
C SER A 87 16.13 10.67 -7.90
N ILE A 88 16.46 9.61 -7.14
CA ILE A 88 17.28 9.74 -5.92
C ILE A 88 18.65 10.34 -6.24
N SER A 89 19.21 10.03 -7.41
CA SER A 89 20.52 10.55 -7.85
C SER A 89 20.51 12.06 -7.98
N ASP A 90 19.47 12.63 -8.59
CA ASP A 90 19.30 14.07 -8.69
C ASP A 90 18.96 14.70 -7.34
N PHE A 91 18.15 14.03 -6.53
CA PHE A 91 17.78 14.50 -5.21
C PHE A 91 18.98 14.63 -4.27
N VAL A 92 19.86 13.62 -4.21
CA VAL A 92 21.08 13.67 -3.38
C VAL A 92 22.03 14.79 -3.82
N ARG A 93 22.09 15.08 -5.12
CA ARG A 93 22.92 16.18 -5.63
C ARG A 93 22.40 17.55 -5.19
N LEU A 94 21.08 17.72 -5.12
CA LEU A 94 20.42 18.98 -4.77
C LEU A 94 20.20 19.15 -3.26
N TYR A 95 19.87 18.04 -2.58
CA TYR A 95 19.46 18.01 -1.18
C TYR A 95 20.16 16.87 -0.40
N PRO A 96 21.51 16.85 -0.31
CA PRO A 96 22.26 15.72 0.24
C PRO A 96 21.92 15.43 1.72
N GLU A 97 21.73 16.47 2.53
CA GLU A 97 21.43 16.33 3.95
C GLU A 97 20.04 15.73 4.16
N VAL A 98 19.03 16.22 3.44
CA VAL A 98 17.65 15.71 3.51
C VAL A 98 17.60 14.24 3.05
N ALA A 99 18.32 13.92 1.98
CA ALA A 99 18.37 12.54 1.49
C ALA A 99 19.00 11.59 2.52
N GLN A 100 20.06 12.00 3.20
CA GLN A 100 20.72 11.21 4.24
C GLN A 100 19.83 11.02 5.49
N GLU A 101 19.01 12.01 5.81
CA GLU A 101 18.10 11.97 6.94
C GLU A 101 16.94 11.02 6.71
N HIS A 102 16.42 10.91 5.48
CA HIS A 102 15.16 10.22 5.22
C HIS A 102 15.30 8.90 4.47
N TYR A 103 16.19 8.78 3.47
CA TYR A 103 16.28 7.57 2.65
C TYR A 103 16.76 6.35 3.47
N ALA A 104 16.02 5.24 3.36
CA ALA A 104 16.26 3.99 4.09
C ALA A 104 16.29 4.13 5.63
N ARG A 105 15.69 5.20 6.17
CA ARG A 105 15.57 5.43 7.63
C ARG A 105 14.21 5.04 8.16
N ILE A 106 13.17 5.20 7.36
CA ILE A 106 11.79 4.82 7.72
C ILE A 106 11.59 3.33 7.44
N ALA A 107 12.15 2.83 6.34
CA ALA A 107 12.18 1.42 5.97
C ALA A 107 13.63 0.90 5.86
N PRO A 108 14.35 0.71 6.96
CA PRO A 108 15.70 0.17 6.92
C PRO A 108 15.69 -1.31 6.49
N ALA A 109 16.72 -1.74 5.77
CA ALA A 109 16.85 -3.11 5.28
C ALA A 109 16.80 -4.17 6.40
N SER A 110 17.18 -3.80 7.62
CA SER A 110 17.10 -4.67 8.79
C SER A 110 15.69 -4.96 9.29
N ARG A 111 14.68 -4.23 8.77
CA ARG A 111 13.29 -4.32 9.21
C ARG A 111 12.65 -5.65 8.84
N ASP A 112 12.81 -6.06 7.58
CA ASP A 112 12.17 -7.27 7.07
C ASP A 112 12.86 -7.72 5.76
N GLY A 113 12.75 -9.00 5.41
CA GLY A 113 13.41 -9.55 4.23
C GLY A 113 12.94 -8.97 2.90
N LEU A 114 11.68 -8.53 2.78
CA LEU A 114 11.18 -7.89 1.55
C LEU A 114 11.77 -6.49 1.38
N VAL A 115 11.94 -5.74 2.47
CA VAL A 115 12.62 -4.44 2.43
C VAL A 115 14.09 -4.61 2.07
N ALA A 116 14.76 -5.62 2.66
CA ALA A 116 16.14 -5.95 2.33
C ALA A 116 16.28 -6.30 0.84
N LEU A 117 15.42 -7.19 0.32
CA LEU A 117 15.42 -7.59 -1.09
C LEU A 117 15.14 -6.40 -2.02
N SER A 118 14.15 -5.56 -1.68
CA SER A 118 13.84 -4.34 -2.43
C SER A 118 15.02 -3.37 -2.46
N THR A 119 15.70 -3.14 -1.32
CA THR A 119 16.86 -2.26 -1.24
C THR A 119 18.04 -2.81 -2.05
N LEU A 120 18.21 -4.13 -2.04
CA LEU A 120 19.29 -4.82 -2.74
C LEU A 120 19.17 -4.71 -4.26
N LEU A 121 17.95 -4.92 -4.79
CA LEU A 121 17.69 -5.07 -6.23
C LEU A 121 17.14 -3.80 -6.90
N VAL A 122 16.89 -2.72 -6.18
CA VAL A 122 16.31 -1.50 -6.75
C VAL A 122 17.21 -0.86 -7.80
N ASN A 123 16.61 -0.52 -8.95
CA ASN A 123 17.29 0.16 -10.07
C ASN A 123 17.27 1.68 -9.94
N GLU A 124 16.19 2.22 -9.41
CA GLU A 124 15.95 3.65 -9.27
C GLU A 124 14.97 3.89 -8.12
N VAL A 125 15.19 4.97 -7.39
CA VAL A 125 14.26 5.42 -6.34
C VAL A 125 13.64 6.74 -6.78
N PHE A 126 12.32 6.76 -6.82
CA PHE A 126 11.57 7.96 -7.12
C PHE A 126 11.40 8.81 -5.86
N VAL A 127 11.65 10.11 -5.98
CA VAL A 127 11.56 11.02 -4.84
C VAL A 127 10.59 12.15 -5.14
N VAL A 128 9.70 12.41 -4.19
CA VAL A 128 8.90 13.63 -4.13
C VAL A 128 9.24 14.34 -2.82
N TYR A 129 9.77 15.54 -2.93
CA TYR A 129 10.11 16.38 -1.79
C TYR A 129 9.34 17.68 -1.83
N VAL A 130 8.56 17.93 -0.79
CA VAL A 130 7.80 19.17 -0.61
C VAL A 130 8.38 19.93 0.56
N PRO A 131 9.11 21.04 0.30
CA PRO A 131 9.70 21.86 1.34
C PRO A 131 8.66 22.43 2.30
N ARG A 132 9.13 22.86 3.46
CA ARG A 132 8.34 23.43 4.54
C ARG A 132 7.36 24.51 4.07
N GLY A 133 6.10 24.35 4.46
CA GLY A 133 5.02 25.30 4.20
C GLY A 133 4.50 25.34 2.77
N LEU A 134 5.08 24.56 1.83
CA LEU A 134 4.57 24.50 0.46
C LEU A 134 3.40 23.52 0.38
N LYS A 135 2.45 23.88 -0.49
CA LYS A 135 1.26 23.07 -0.76
C LYS A 135 1.21 22.74 -2.24
N VAL A 136 1.17 21.45 -2.56
CA VAL A 136 0.96 20.98 -3.92
C VAL A 136 -0.56 20.97 -4.19
N PRO A 137 -1.05 21.77 -5.17
CA PRO A 137 -2.48 21.82 -5.48
C PRO A 137 -2.96 20.51 -6.10
N GLY A 138 -4.12 20.00 -5.70
CA GLY A 138 -4.68 18.74 -6.19
C GLY A 138 -3.79 17.56 -5.82
N HIS A 139 -3.58 16.64 -6.76
CA HIS A 139 -2.74 15.46 -6.55
C HIS A 139 -1.70 15.28 -7.65
N ILE A 140 -0.57 14.64 -7.31
CA ILE A 140 0.39 14.14 -8.30
C ILE A 140 -0.08 12.74 -8.74
N GLU A 141 -0.37 12.56 -10.02
CA GLU A 141 -0.58 11.23 -10.56
C GLU A 141 0.77 10.57 -10.77
N LEU A 142 0.97 9.39 -10.20
CA LEU A 142 2.18 8.59 -10.30
C LEU A 142 1.86 7.23 -10.92
N ARG A 143 2.71 6.80 -11.85
CA ARG A 143 2.65 5.45 -12.44
C ARG A 143 4.05 4.85 -12.49
N TYR A 144 4.11 3.54 -12.30
CA TYR A 144 5.29 2.76 -12.66
C TYR A 144 5.04 2.08 -14.02
N ILE A 145 5.96 2.27 -14.95
CA ILE A 145 5.80 1.78 -16.33
C ILE A 145 6.45 0.40 -16.42
N LEU A 146 5.64 -0.63 -16.53
CA LEU A 146 6.09 -1.99 -16.80
C LEU A 146 6.31 -2.21 -18.30
N PRO A 147 7.33 -2.99 -18.69
CA PRO A 147 7.50 -3.38 -20.09
C PRO A 147 6.39 -4.34 -20.52
N ARG A 148 6.19 -4.47 -21.83
CA ARG A 148 5.19 -5.35 -22.43
C ARG A 148 5.61 -6.82 -22.51
N THR A 149 6.72 -7.19 -21.88
CA THR A 149 7.25 -8.56 -21.85
C THR A 149 6.89 -9.26 -20.55
N GLU A 150 6.72 -10.57 -20.56
CA GLU A 150 6.29 -11.36 -19.42
C GLU A 150 7.44 -11.84 -18.53
N GLY A 151 7.12 -12.19 -17.28
CA GLY A 151 8.05 -12.89 -16.38
C GLY A 151 9.00 -11.98 -15.61
N HIS A 152 8.70 -10.68 -15.48
CA HIS A 152 9.55 -9.73 -14.80
C HIS A 152 9.32 -9.62 -13.31
N LEU A 153 10.42 -9.42 -12.56
CA LEU A 153 10.44 -8.87 -11.21
C LEU A 153 10.74 -7.38 -11.30
N ALA A 154 9.72 -6.58 -11.06
CA ALA A 154 9.82 -5.13 -10.96
C ALA A 154 10.07 -4.72 -9.50
N ILE A 155 11.14 -3.99 -9.24
CA ILE A 155 11.43 -3.42 -7.92
C ILE A 155 11.11 -1.94 -7.96
N GLU A 156 10.03 -1.58 -7.27
CA GLU A 156 9.57 -0.20 -7.16
C GLU A 156 9.95 0.36 -5.78
N ARG A 157 10.61 1.51 -5.76
CA ARG A 157 10.87 2.22 -4.52
C ARG A 157 10.62 3.71 -4.68
N ALA A 158 9.86 4.29 -3.74
CA ALA A 158 9.60 5.71 -3.72
C ALA A 158 9.76 6.28 -2.31
N LEU A 159 10.24 7.52 -2.25
CA LEU A 159 10.42 8.31 -1.04
C LEU A 159 9.62 9.60 -1.15
N PHE A 160 8.66 9.77 -0.25
CA PHE A 160 7.85 10.97 -0.12
C PHE A 160 8.28 11.72 1.14
N ILE A 161 8.76 12.94 0.99
CA ILE A 161 9.16 13.80 2.09
C ILE A 161 8.27 15.03 2.06
N VAL A 162 7.40 15.15 3.06
CA VAL A 162 6.49 16.28 3.22
C VAL A 162 6.90 17.00 4.49
N GLU A 163 7.64 18.11 4.32
CA GLU A 163 8.19 18.88 5.43
C GLU A 163 7.10 19.57 6.29
N ASP A 164 7.51 20.20 7.39
CA ASP A 164 6.61 20.87 8.32
C ASP A 164 5.63 21.83 7.61
N ALA A 165 4.35 21.72 7.94
CA ALA A 165 3.25 22.51 7.39
C ALA A 165 3.09 22.43 5.85
N ALA A 166 3.72 21.44 5.20
CA ALA A 166 3.57 21.18 3.77
C ALA A 166 2.38 20.26 3.48
N GLU A 167 1.91 20.28 2.23
CA GLU A 167 0.78 19.43 1.80
C GLU A 167 1.10 18.74 0.48
N LEU A 168 0.85 17.42 0.42
CA LEU A 168 1.02 16.58 -0.76
C LEU A 168 -0.08 15.53 -0.85
N ALA A 169 -0.73 15.42 -2.01
CA ALA A 169 -1.54 14.29 -2.36
C ALA A 169 -0.94 13.54 -3.56
N VAL A 170 -0.95 12.21 -3.51
CA VAL A 170 -0.44 11.32 -4.56
C VAL A 170 -1.54 10.34 -4.96
N TYR A 171 -1.81 10.27 -6.25
CA TYR A 171 -2.64 9.24 -6.83
C TYR A 171 -1.76 8.25 -7.59
N TYR A 172 -1.46 7.12 -6.97
CA TYR A 172 -0.64 6.07 -7.58
C TYR A 172 -1.52 5.11 -8.36
N LYS A 173 -1.31 5.05 -9.67
CA LYS A 173 -2.03 4.17 -10.58
C LYS A 173 -1.18 2.96 -10.92
N ASP A 174 -1.68 1.80 -10.57
CA ASP A 174 -1.15 0.51 -10.98
C ASP A 174 -2.15 -0.17 -11.91
N CYS A 175 -2.20 0.32 -13.14
CA CYS A 175 -3.15 -0.08 -14.16
C CYS A 175 -2.37 -0.28 -15.46
N PRO A 176 -1.72 -1.44 -15.66
CA PRO A 176 -0.98 -1.72 -16.87
C PRO A 176 -1.92 -1.70 -18.09
N GLU A 177 -1.43 -1.18 -19.21
CA GLU A 177 -2.18 -1.10 -20.46
C GLU A 177 -2.46 -2.49 -21.05
N GLU A 178 -1.59 -3.46 -20.74
CA GLU A 178 -1.69 -4.85 -21.17
C GLU A 178 -1.58 -5.79 -19.97
N ASP A 179 -2.29 -6.90 -19.98
CA ASP A 179 -2.20 -7.94 -18.97
C ASP A 179 -0.92 -8.77 -19.18
N VAL A 180 0.18 -8.27 -18.61
CA VAL A 180 1.49 -8.93 -18.65
C VAL A 180 1.74 -9.58 -17.30
N ARG A 181 2.17 -10.84 -17.30
CA ARG A 181 2.57 -11.53 -16.08
C ARG A 181 3.81 -10.87 -15.49
N ALA A 182 3.66 -10.26 -14.33
CA ALA A 182 4.76 -9.61 -13.63
C ALA A 182 4.64 -9.83 -12.11
N MET A 183 5.79 -9.77 -11.45
CA MET A 183 5.89 -9.66 -10.00
C MET A 183 6.40 -8.26 -9.66
N THR A 184 5.64 -7.53 -8.85
CA THR A 184 6.03 -6.22 -8.35
C THR A 184 6.33 -6.32 -6.85
N LEU A 185 7.53 -5.92 -6.46
CA LEU A 185 7.92 -5.68 -5.07
C LEU A 185 8.08 -4.18 -4.88
N ARG A 186 7.13 -3.56 -4.18
CA ARG A 186 7.06 -2.11 -3.96
C ARG A 186 7.36 -1.76 -2.51
N THR A 187 8.24 -0.79 -2.29
CA THR A 187 8.51 -0.19 -0.99
C THR A 187 8.33 1.32 -1.07
N LEU A 188 7.42 1.86 -0.26
CA LEU A 188 7.16 3.29 -0.14
C LEU A 188 7.61 3.76 1.23
N GLU A 189 8.43 4.80 1.26
CA GLU A 189 8.83 5.50 2.48
C GLU A 189 8.19 6.88 2.51
N VAL A 190 7.53 7.22 3.61
CA VAL A 190 6.78 8.47 3.74
C VAL A 190 7.16 9.15 5.05
N TYR A 191 7.70 10.35 4.95
CA TYR A 191 7.89 11.25 6.07
C TYR A 191 6.85 12.36 6.02
N VAL A 192 6.13 12.56 7.13
CA VAL A 192 5.12 13.60 7.27
C VAL A 192 5.51 14.49 8.43
N GLY A 193 6.03 15.68 8.13
CA GLY A 193 6.53 16.67 9.07
C GLY A 193 5.44 17.25 9.98
N ARG A 194 5.81 18.11 10.93
CA ARG A 194 4.86 18.70 11.88
C ARG A 194 3.80 19.54 11.17
N ALA A 195 2.54 19.37 11.56
CA ALA A 195 1.39 20.04 10.97
C ALA A 195 1.27 19.86 9.44
N ALA A 196 1.99 18.90 8.85
CA ALA A 196 1.92 18.58 7.43
C ALA A 196 0.72 17.68 7.11
N ARG A 197 0.33 17.67 5.83
CA ARG A 197 -0.74 16.80 5.32
C ARG A 197 -0.22 15.97 4.17
N PHE A 198 -0.47 14.66 4.26
CA PHE A 198 -0.15 13.71 3.19
C PHE A 198 -1.37 12.88 2.83
N SER A 199 -1.62 12.68 1.55
CA SER A 199 -2.62 11.74 1.06
C SER A 199 -2.03 10.82 -0.01
N LEU A 200 -2.26 9.51 0.13
CA LEU A 200 -1.90 8.50 -0.87
C LEU A 200 -3.14 7.70 -1.24
N ILE A 201 -3.49 7.72 -2.52
CA ILE A 201 -4.50 6.83 -3.09
C ILE A 201 -3.77 5.87 -4.02
N ASP A 202 -3.74 4.59 -3.68
CA ASP A 202 -3.15 3.50 -4.48
C ASP A 202 -4.26 2.70 -5.14
N ARG A 203 -4.39 2.80 -6.46
CA ARG A 203 -5.38 2.04 -7.25
C ARG A 203 -4.73 0.96 -8.06
N GLU A 204 -5.20 -0.28 -7.88
CA GLU A 204 -4.77 -1.46 -8.61
C GLU A 204 -5.88 -2.02 -9.49
N GLU A 205 -5.55 -2.18 -10.78
CA GLU A 205 -6.33 -2.90 -11.79
C GLU A 205 -5.39 -3.76 -12.65
N SER A 206 -4.64 -4.66 -12.00
CA SER A 206 -3.68 -5.53 -12.66
C SER A 206 -4.29 -6.83 -13.20
N GLY A 207 -3.53 -7.63 -13.93
CA GLY A 207 -3.99 -8.92 -14.50
C GLY A 207 -4.13 -10.02 -13.43
N SER A 208 -4.86 -11.10 -13.80
CA SER A 208 -5.11 -12.24 -12.91
C SER A 208 -3.84 -13.04 -12.57
N ASP A 209 -2.79 -12.93 -13.37
CA ASP A 209 -1.51 -13.62 -13.17
C ASP A 209 -0.44 -12.73 -12.54
N ASN A 210 -0.79 -11.49 -12.19
CA ASN A 210 0.11 -10.56 -11.55
C ASN A 210 0.21 -10.80 -10.05
N ILE A 211 1.42 -10.60 -9.53
CA ILE A 211 1.72 -10.64 -8.10
C ILE A 211 2.22 -9.26 -7.70
N ARG A 212 1.60 -8.67 -6.68
CA ARG A 212 2.02 -7.39 -6.13
C ARG A 212 2.19 -7.47 -4.62
N LEU A 213 3.41 -7.20 -4.16
CA LEU A 213 3.73 -7.05 -2.74
C LEU A 213 4.14 -5.61 -2.48
N THR A 214 3.29 -4.85 -1.81
CA THR A 214 3.54 -3.45 -1.46
C THR A 214 3.76 -3.31 0.05
N SER A 215 4.81 -2.58 0.44
CA SER A 215 5.05 -2.20 1.84
C SER A 215 5.19 -0.69 1.94
N THR A 216 4.26 -0.05 2.65
CA THR A 216 4.23 1.40 2.87
C THR A 216 4.62 1.67 4.31
N TYR A 217 5.72 2.38 4.49
CA TYR A 217 6.26 2.80 5.79
C TYR A 217 6.03 4.29 5.96
N VAL A 218 5.37 4.68 7.05
CA VAL A 218 5.01 6.07 7.32
C VAL A 218 5.53 6.46 8.70
N ARG A 219 6.21 7.60 8.77
CA ARG A 219 6.58 8.26 10.02
C ARG A 219 5.92 9.62 10.09
N GLN A 220 5.07 9.81 11.09
CA GLN A 220 4.31 11.05 11.30
C GLN A 220 4.84 11.81 12.50
N MET A 221 5.03 13.11 12.30
CA MET A 221 5.43 14.06 13.32
C MET A 221 4.21 14.82 13.89
N GLY A 222 4.43 15.66 14.89
CA GLY A 222 3.39 16.28 15.70
C GLY A 222 2.35 17.10 14.90
N GLY A 223 1.07 16.92 15.21
CA GLY A 223 -0.04 17.62 14.57
C GLY A 223 -0.21 17.29 13.07
N SER A 224 0.52 16.32 12.54
CA SER A 224 0.41 15.93 11.13
C SER A 224 -0.83 15.07 10.87
N HIS A 225 -1.26 15.07 9.59
CA HIS A 225 -2.37 14.26 9.14
C HIS A 225 -1.99 13.44 7.91
N ALA A 226 -2.28 12.13 7.92
CA ALA A 226 -2.09 11.26 6.77
C ALA A 226 -3.37 10.49 6.42
N ASP A 227 -3.74 10.50 5.13
CA ASP A 227 -4.82 9.68 4.57
C ASP A 227 -4.21 8.65 3.60
N LEU A 228 -4.29 7.37 3.93
CA LEU A 228 -3.81 6.28 3.09
C LEU A 228 -5.00 5.46 2.60
N SER A 229 -5.22 5.43 1.29
CA SER A 229 -6.33 4.71 0.68
C SER A 229 -5.84 3.72 -0.37
N THR A 230 -6.27 2.47 -0.31
CA THR A 230 -6.02 1.47 -1.35
C THR A 230 -7.33 0.98 -1.98
N LEU A 231 -7.35 0.92 -3.31
CA LEU A 231 -8.46 0.38 -4.08
C LEU A 231 -7.95 -0.75 -4.98
N THR A 232 -8.24 -2.00 -4.61
CA THR A 232 -7.97 -3.16 -5.46
C THR A 232 -9.25 -3.54 -6.20
N LEU A 233 -9.34 -3.19 -7.48
CA LEU A 233 -10.52 -3.41 -8.32
C LEU A 233 -10.38 -4.62 -9.24
N ARG A 234 -9.15 -4.97 -9.59
CA ARG A 234 -8.75 -6.18 -10.31
C ARG A 234 -7.30 -6.51 -9.96
N ASN A 235 -7.01 -7.78 -9.73
CA ASN A 235 -5.67 -8.24 -9.38
C ASN A 235 -5.51 -9.75 -9.66
N GLY A 236 -4.31 -10.26 -9.44
CA GLY A 236 -4.06 -11.69 -9.26
C GLY A 236 -3.88 -12.00 -7.78
N THR A 237 -2.65 -11.86 -7.29
CA THR A 237 -2.31 -11.97 -5.87
C THR A 237 -1.71 -10.64 -5.39
N THR A 238 -2.39 -9.99 -4.46
CA THR A 238 -1.96 -8.70 -3.91
C THR A 238 -1.82 -8.80 -2.41
N ARG A 239 -0.69 -8.27 -1.91
CA ARG A 239 -0.51 -7.99 -0.49
C ARG A 239 -0.05 -6.55 -0.29
N ASN A 240 -0.80 -5.82 0.55
CA ASN A 240 -0.47 -4.47 0.98
C ASN A 240 -0.13 -4.48 2.47
N ASN A 241 1.07 -4.02 2.82
CA ASN A 241 1.52 -3.84 4.19
C ASN A 241 1.60 -2.35 4.50
N TYR A 242 1.05 -1.93 5.63
CA TYR A 242 1.15 -0.59 6.17
C TYR A 242 1.86 -0.64 7.52
N PHE A 243 2.99 0.04 7.64
CA PHE A 243 3.72 0.21 8.88
C PHE A 243 3.77 1.69 9.20
N ILE A 244 3.04 2.11 10.23
CA ILE A 244 2.81 3.52 10.53
C ILE A 244 3.23 3.77 11.96
N THR A 245 4.11 4.75 12.17
CA THR A 245 4.53 5.20 13.50
C THR A 245 4.09 6.64 13.70
N LEU A 246 3.25 6.86 14.71
CA LEU A 246 2.87 8.18 15.20
C LEU A 246 3.93 8.58 16.24
N ALA A 247 4.92 9.37 15.80
CA ALA A 247 6.19 9.58 16.53
C ALA A 247 6.18 10.81 17.43
N GLU A 248 5.24 11.75 17.24
CA GLU A 248 5.02 12.94 18.06
C GLU A 248 3.53 13.13 18.32
N GLU A 249 3.20 13.93 19.35
CA GLU A 249 1.83 14.14 19.81
C GLU A 249 0.93 14.79 18.75
N GLU A 250 -0.39 14.55 18.87
CA GLU A 250 -1.42 15.10 18.00
C GLU A 250 -1.34 14.62 16.53
N ALA A 251 -0.57 13.59 16.23
CA ALA A 251 -0.58 12.96 14.91
C ALA A 251 -1.89 12.18 14.68
N ASP A 252 -2.46 12.33 13.48
CA ASP A 252 -3.71 11.68 13.07
C ASP A 252 -3.48 10.89 11.77
N VAL A 253 -3.90 9.62 11.73
CA VAL A 253 -3.85 8.81 10.52
C VAL A 253 -5.18 8.15 10.21
N ARG A 254 -5.57 8.19 8.93
CA ARG A 254 -6.65 7.36 8.40
C ARG A 254 -6.10 6.36 7.41
N VAL A 255 -6.47 5.09 7.58
CA VAL A 255 -6.13 4.03 6.63
C VAL A 255 -7.41 3.41 6.10
N SER A 256 -7.57 3.43 4.79
CA SER A 256 -8.80 2.94 4.16
C SER A 256 -8.46 1.95 3.05
N GLY A 257 -9.22 0.86 2.96
CA GLY A 257 -9.07 -0.14 1.91
C GLY A 257 -10.41 -0.59 1.34
N PHE A 258 -10.49 -0.64 0.02
CA PHE A 258 -11.60 -1.28 -0.68
C PHE A 258 -11.07 -2.32 -1.66
N SER A 259 -11.55 -3.56 -1.52
CA SER A 259 -11.17 -4.67 -2.40
C SER A 259 -12.41 -5.28 -3.05
N LEU A 260 -12.44 -5.29 -4.38
CA LEU A 260 -13.47 -5.91 -5.19
C LEU A 260 -12.83 -7.02 -6.03
N THR A 261 -12.92 -8.26 -5.56
CA THR A 261 -12.21 -9.40 -6.12
C THR A 261 -13.17 -10.51 -6.57
N SER A 262 -12.79 -11.21 -7.62
CA SER A 262 -13.56 -12.29 -8.24
C SER A 262 -12.64 -13.43 -8.69
N GLU A 263 -13.19 -14.46 -9.33
CA GLU A 263 -12.43 -15.59 -9.85
C GLU A 263 -11.62 -16.28 -8.72
N ARG A 264 -10.29 -16.40 -8.85
CA ARG A 264 -9.38 -16.95 -7.82
C ARG A 264 -8.44 -15.90 -7.24
N MET A 265 -8.79 -14.63 -7.41
CA MET A 265 -7.98 -13.51 -6.94
C MET A 265 -7.80 -13.55 -5.43
N HIS A 266 -6.64 -13.09 -4.98
CA HIS A 266 -6.29 -13.01 -3.57
C HIS A 266 -5.88 -11.58 -3.22
N THR A 267 -6.50 -11.01 -2.17
CA THR A 267 -6.13 -9.69 -1.65
C THR A 267 -5.93 -9.77 -0.15
N ASP A 268 -4.72 -9.47 0.29
CA ASP A 268 -4.31 -9.45 1.70
C ASP A 268 -3.86 -8.04 2.09
N ASN A 269 -4.58 -7.40 3.02
CA ASN A 269 -4.19 -6.12 3.60
C ASN A 269 -3.75 -6.33 5.04
N PHE A 270 -2.52 -5.91 5.33
CA PHE A 270 -1.92 -5.92 6.65
C PHE A 270 -1.64 -4.50 7.10
N SER A 271 -2.01 -4.15 8.32
CA SER A 271 -1.65 -2.89 8.95
C SER A 271 -1.02 -3.10 10.32
N PHE A 272 0.01 -2.31 10.59
CA PHE A 272 0.61 -2.14 11.90
C PHE A 272 0.72 -0.65 12.19
N ILE A 273 -0.06 -0.17 13.17
CA ILE A 273 -0.05 1.23 13.60
C ILE A 273 0.49 1.28 15.02
N GLU A 274 1.58 2.00 15.19
CA GLU A 274 2.20 2.24 16.49
C GLU A 274 1.88 3.65 16.97
N HIS A 275 1.15 3.74 18.08
CA HIS A 275 0.99 4.93 18.87
C HIS A 275 2.13 4.97 19.87
N ALA A 276 3.21 5.66 19.52
CA ALA A 276 4.43 5.72 20.34
C ALA A 276 4.35 6.79 21.43
N VAL A 277 3.46 7.78 21.29
CA VAL A 277 3.33 8.97 22.14
C VAL A 277 1.88 9.33 22.40
N PRO A 278 1.57 10.20 23.41
CA PRO A 278 0.20 10.56 23.76
C PRO A 278 -0.55 11.35 22.67
N HIS A 279 -1.88 11.46 22.85
CA HIS A 279 -2.79 12.34 22.10
C HIS A 279 -2.90 12.03 20.58
N CYS A 280 -2.47 10.86 20.13
CA CYS A 280 -2.55 10.48 18.73
C CYS A 280 -3.87 9.77 18.38
N THR A 281 -4.29 9.89 17.12
CA THR A 281 -5.51 9.26 16.59
C THR A 281 -5.21 8.37 15.39
N SER A 282 -5.86 7.20 15.33
CA SER A 282 -5.90 6.35 14.13
C SER A 282 -7.30 5.85 13.84
N ASP A 283 -7.70 5.83 12.56
CA ASP A 283 -8.99 5.31 12.11
C ASP A 283 -8.82 4.45 10.86
N GLU A 284 -9.02 3.13 11.01
CA GLU A 284 -8.93 2.16 9.93
C GLU A 284 -10.31 1.70 9.47
N LEU A 285 -10.51 1.67 8.14
CA LEU A 285 -11.69 1.09 7.52
C LEU A 285 -11.32 0.25 6.30
N PHE A 286 -11.43 -1.06 6.40
CA PHE A 286 -11.25 -1.97 5.27
C PHE A 286 -12.56 -2.65 4.91
N LYS A 287 -12.91 -2.60 3.62
CA LYS A 287 -14.11 -3.23 3.07
C LYS A 287 -13.78 -4.13 1.89
N TYR A 288 -14.40 -5.32 1.89
CA TYR A 288 -14.23 -6.30 0.82
C TYR A 288 -15.57 -6.68 0.21
N ILE A 289 -15.62 -6.77 -1.10
CA ILE A 289 -16.67 -7.47 -1.84
C ILE A 289 -16.01 -8.63 -2.57
N LEU A 290 -16.41 -9.85 -2.21
CA LEU A 290 -15.77 -11.08 -2.67
C LEU A 290 -16.78 -11.92 -3.46
N LEU A 291 -16.40 -12.28 -4.69
CA LEU A 291 -17.17 -13.10 -5.61
C LEU A 291 -16.39 -14.39 -5.94
N ASP A 292 -17.07 -15.35 -6.54
CA ASP A 292 -16.54 -16.62 -7.03
C ASP A 292 -15.72 -17.38 -5.97
N GLU A 293 -14.49 -17.80 -6.28
CA GLU A 293 -13.54 -18.47 -5.38
C GLU A 293 -12.49 -17.50 -4.80
N SER A 294 -12.74 -16.19 -4.87
CA SER A 294 -11.78 -15.19 -4.41
C SER A 294 -11.56 -15.21 -2.90
N ARG A 295 -10.42 -14.70 -2.48
CA ARG A 295 -9.98 -14.72 -1.09
C ARG A 295 -9.58 -13.31 -0.64
N GLY A 296 -10.19 -12.87 0.45
CA GLY A 296 -9.81 -11.66 1.17
C GLY A 296 -9.12 -12.01 2.49
N VAL A 297 -8.10 -11.25 2.82
CA VAL A 297 -7.44 -11.31 4.14
C VAL A 297 -7.30 -9.89 4.66
N PHE A 298 -7.63 -9.71 5.92
CA PHE A 298 -7.35 -8.49 6.66
C PHE A 298 -6.68 -8.86 7.98
N THR A 299 -5.50 -8.31 8.22
CA THR A 299 -4.82 -8.38 9.52
C THR A 299 -4.46 -6.97 9.92
N GLY A 300 -5.11 -6.47 10.97
CA GLY A 300 -4.81 -5.15 11.49
C GLY A 300 -4.29 -5.26 12.91
N ARG A 301 -3.16 -4.64 13.21
CA ARG A 301 -2.55 -4.60 14.54
C ARG A 301 -2.29 -3.16 14.95
N ILE A 302 -2.85 -2.77 16.08
CA ILE A 302 -2.60 -1.46 16.69
C ILE A 302 -1.84 -1.69 17.98
N LEU A 303 -0.68 -1.06 18.10
CA LEU A 303 0.14 -1.03 19.31
C LEU A 303 0.04 0.35 19.96
N VAL A 304 -0.38 0.38 21.21
CA VAL A 304 -0.40 1.59 22.05
C VAL A 304 0.66 1.43 23.14
N ALA A 305 1.73 2.22 23.04
CA ALA A 305 2.84 2.19 24.01
C ALA A 305 2.38 2.61 25.41
N GLN A 306 3.12 2.25 26.44
CA GLN A 306 2.76 2.48 27.84
C GLN A 306 2.50 3.95 28.15
N ASP A 307 3.29 4.86 27.59
CA ASP A 307 3.15 6.30 27.82
C ASP A 307 2.23 7.00 26.82
N ALA A 308 1.67 6.28 25.84
CA ALA A 308 0.79 6.83 24.80
C ALA A 308 -0.64 7.04 25.30
N GLN A 309 -0.78 7.83 26.37
CA GLN A 309 -2.07 8.15 26.97
C GLN A 309 -2.93 9.03 26.07
N LYS A 310 -4.25 9.04 26.27
CA LYS A 310 -5.22 9.80 25.46
C LYS A 310 -5.27 9.39 23.98
N THR A 311 -4.72 8.24 23.63
CA THR A 311 -4.83 7.64 22.30
C THR A 311 -6.29 7.35 21.96
N GLN A 312 -6.66 7.62 20.70
CA GLN A 312 -7.91 7.20 20.10
C GLN A 312 -7.61 6.32 18.89
N ALA A 313 -7.97 5.03 18.94
CA ALA A 313 -7.66 4.07 17.90
C ALA A 313 -8.88 3.24 17.52
N TYR A 314 -9.30 3.37 16.27
CA TYR A 314 -10.47 2.70 15.74
C TYR A 314 -10.10 1.83 14.55
N GLN A 315 -10.53 0.56 14.54
CA GLN A 315 -10.28 -0.37 13.46
C GLN A 315 -11.57 -1.09 13.06
N ASN A 316 -11.98 -0.94 11.80
CA ASN A 316 -13.17 -1.55 11.27
C ASN A 316 -12.87 -2.36 10.01
N ASN A 317 -13.32 -3.62 9.98
CA ASN A 317 -13.30 -4.45 8.79
C ASN A 317 -14.71 -4.97 8.48
N ARG A 318 -15.21 -4.69 7.27
CA ARG A 318 -16.54 -5.11 6.83
C ARG A 318 -16.44 -5.84 5.52
N ASN A 319 -17.06 -7.01 5.44
CA ASN A 319 -16.90 -7.92 4.32
C ASN A 319 -18.24 -8.40 3.79
N LEU A 320 -18.41 -8.35 2.48
CA LEU A 320 -19.59 -8.79 1.76
C LEU A 320 -19.21 -9.97 0.86
N LEU A 321 -19.77 -11.14 1.13
CA LEU A 321 -19.57 -12.35 0.34
C LEU A 321 -20.75 -12.51 -0.62
N LEU A 322 -20.52 -12.37 -1.91
CA LEU A 322 -21.54 -12.50 -2.95
C LEU A 322 -21.59 -13.90 -3.58
N SER A 323 -20.63 -14.77 -3.23
CA SER A 323 -20.59 -16.16 -3.69
C SER A 323 -20.32 -17.11 -2.53
N PRO A 324 -20.93 -18.32 -2.51
CA PRO A 324 -20.73 -19.30 -1.42
C PRO A 324 -19.29 -19.83 -1.30
N SER A 325 -18.53 -19.78 -2.40
CA SER A 325 -17.13 -20.22 -2.46
C SER A 325 -16.12 -19.13 -2.09
N ALA A 326 -16.55 -17.86 -2.05
CA ALA A 326 -15.69 -16.76 -1.58
C ALA A 326 -15.29 -16.95 -0.11
N ARG A 327 -14.07 -16.54 0.23
CA ARG A 327 -13.52 -16.71 1.58
C ARG A 327 -12.95 -15.41 2.11
N MET A 328 -13.30 -15.07 3.34
CA MET A 328 -12.70 -13.95 4.07
C MET A 328 -12.05 -14.45 5.36
N GLN A 329 -10.87 -13.91 5.66
CA GLN A 329 -10.16 -14.12 6.92
C GLN A 329 -9.81 -12.75 7.49
N SER A 330 -10.28 -12.47 8.69
CA SER A 330 -10.07 -11.18 9.35
C SER A 330 -9.52 -11.40 10.76
N LYS A 331 -8.43 -10.68 11.07
CA LYS A 331 -7.74 -10.76 12.36
C LYS A 331 -7.41 -9.35 12.87
N PRO A 332 -8.36 -8.61 13.42
CA PRO A 332 -8.06 -7.36 14.11
C PRO A 332 -7.43 -7.64 15.48
N GLN A 333 -6.36 -6.89 15.83
CA GLN A 333 -5.62 -7.03 17.09
C GLN A 333 -5.35 -5.67 17.72
N LEU A 334 -5.50 -5.59 19.05
CA LEU A 334 -5.16 -4.41 19.86
C LEU A 334 -4.18 -4.85 20.95
N GLU A 335 -3.00 -4.23 20.98
CA GLU A 335 -1.97 -4.39 22.01
C GLU A 335 -1.87 -3.08 22.75
N ILE A 336 -2.54 -2.97 23.90
CA ILE A 336 -2.70 -1.72 24.63
C ILE A 336 -1.96 -1.80 25.96
N TYR A 337 -0.97 -0.94 26.12
CA TYR A 337 -0.17 -0.85 27.34
C TYR A 337 -0.42 0.44 28.13
N ALA A 338 -1.25 1.36 27.61
CA ALA A 338 -1.67 2.58 28.29
C ALA A 338 -3.08 2.42 28.91
N ASP A 339 -3.38 3.18 29.97
CA ASP A 339 -4.61 3.04 30.76
C ASP A 339 -5.73 3.97 30.27
N ASP A 340 -5.41 5.23 29.92
CA ASP A 340 -6.39 6.25 29.53
C ASP A 340 -6.47 6.41 28.02
N VAL A 341 -7.19 5.48 27.38
CA VAL A 341 -7.32 5.42 25.92
C VAL A 341 -8.75 5.08 25.49
N LYS A 342 -9.07 5.37 24.23
CA LYS A 342 -10.31 4.97 23.57
C LYS A 342 -9.96 4.11 22.36
N CYS A 343 -9.95 2.81 22.52
CA CYS A 343 -9.61 1.88 21.47
C CYS A 343 -10.75 0.91 21.21
N SER A 344 -11.07 0.67 19.96
CA SER A 344 -12.06 -0.33 19.58
C SER A 344 -11.74 -0.96 18.23
N HIS A 345 -12.12 -2.22 18.08
CA HIS A 345 -12.15 -2.86 16.78
C HIS A 345 -13.50 -3.50 16.49
N GLY A 346 -13.87 -3.57 15.23
CA GLY A 346 -15.09 -4.23 14.77
C GLY A 346 -14.83 -5.02 13.50
N MET A 347 -15.45 -6.20 13.41
CA MET A 347 -15.39 -7.01 12.20
C MET A 347 -16.77 -7.58 11.89
N THR A 348 -17.17 -7.47 10.61
CA THR A 348 -18.39 -8.12 10.12
C THR A 348 -18.13 -8.83 8.81
N THR A 349 -18.69 -10.04 8.67
CA THR A 349 -18.69 -10.77 7.39
C THR A 349 -20.10 -11.28 7.17
N GLY A 350 -20.68 -10.93 6.04
CA GLY A 350 -22.07 -11.29 5.75
C GLY A 350 -22.38 -11.30 4.26
N GLN A 351 -23.66 -11.40 3.96
CA GLN A 351 -24.23 -11.33 2.61
C GLN A 351 -25.10 -10.08 2.49
N LEU A 352 -25.58 -9.78 1.29
CA LEU A 352 -26.59 -8.74 1.10
C LEU A 352 -27.86 -9.07 1.91
N SER A 353 -28.45 -8.05 2.54
CA SER A 353 -29.67 -8.21 3.32
C SER A 353 -30.82 -8.67 2.41
N GLU A 354 -31.39 -9.83 2.72
CA GLU A 354 -32.58 -10.37 2.02
C GLU A 354 -33.77 -9.42 2.12
N ASP A 355 -33.96 -8.77 3.27
CA ASP A 355 -35.02 -7.78 3.47
C ASP A 355 -34.83 -6.55 2.58
N ALA A 356 -33.59 -6.06 2.45
CA ALA A 356 -33.27 -4.94 1.56
C ALA A 356 -33.51 -5.32 0.09
N LEU A 357 -33.06 -6.51 -0.33
CA LEU A 357 -33.32 -7.03 -1.68
C LEU A 357 -34.81 -7.20 -1.95
N PHE A 358 -35.56 -7.78 -0.99
CA PHE A 358 -37.02 -7.93 -1.08
C PHE A 358 -37.71 -6.57 -1.24
N TYR A 359 -37.36 -5.59 -0.40
CA TYR A 359 -37.93 -4.25 -0.46
C TYR A 359 -37.70 -3.57 -1.80
N MET A 360 -36.46 -3.66 -2.35
CA MET A 360 -36.13 -3.07 -3.66
C MET A 360 -36.91 -3.74 -4.79
N ARG A 361 -37.07 -5.06 -4.75
CA ARG A 361 -37.85 -5.82 -5.73
C ARG A 361 -39.33 -5.46 -5.69
N GLN A 362 -39.90 -5.21 -4.52
CA GLN A 362 -41.29 -4.73 -4.37
C GLN A 362 -41.50 -3.34 -5.00
N ARG A 363 -40.42 -2.57 -5.14
CA ARG A 363 -40.40 -1.26 -5.84
C ARG A 363 -40.15 -1.37 -7.35
N GLY A 364 -40.13 -2.59 -7.90
CA GLY A 364 -39.90 -2.84 -9.33
C GLY A 364 -38.46 -2.87 -9.78
N ILE A 365 -37.48 -2.82 -8.84
CA ILE A 365 -36.05 -2.91 -9.18
C ILE A 365 -35.69 -4.37 -9.41
N GLY A 366 -35.08 -4.70 -10.55
CA GLY A 366 -34.64 -6.05 -10.86
C GLY A 366 -33.59 -6.55 -9.87
N LEU A 367 -33.53 -7.87 -9.64
CA LEU A 367 -32.64 -8.46 -8.63
C LEU A 367 -31.17 -8.08 -8.83
N GLN A 368 -30.67 -8.12 -10.08
CA GLN A 368 -29.28 -7.77 -10.38
C GLN A 368 -28.98 -6.30 -10.11
N GLU A 369 -29.89 -5.42 -10.50
CA GLU A 369 -29.75 -3.98 -10.22
C GLU A 369 -29.82 -3.68 -8.73
N ALA A 370 -30.70 -4.37 -7.97
CA ALA A 370 -30.76 -4.25 -6.52
C ALA A 370 -29.44 -4.68 -5.85
N LYS A 371 -28.85 -5.81 -6.29
CA LYS A 371 -27.53 -6.25 -5.80
C LYS A 371 -26.45 -5.22 -6.11
N LEU A 372 -26.41 -4.69 -7.33
CA LEU A 372 -25.46 -3.65 -7.75
C LEU A 372 -25.58 -2.39 -6.90
N MET A 373 -26.80 -1.89 -6.69
CA MET A 373 -27.04 -0.69 -5.87
C MET A 373 -26.59 -0.87 -4.42
N LEU A 374 -26.88 -2.03 -3.81
CA LEU A 374 -26.44 -2.33 -2.44
C LEU A 374 -24.92 -2.49 -2.34
N SER A 375 -24.28 -3.10 -3.36
CA SER A 375 -22.82 -3.22 -3.43
C SER A 375 -22.15 -1.86 -3.58
N ASN A 376 -22.67 -0.97 -4.42
CA ASN A 376 -22.20 0.40 -4.56
C ASN A 376 -22.35 1.20 -3.24
N ALA A 377 -23.50 1.07 -2.58
CA ALA A 377 -23.71 1.72 -1.29
C ALA A 377 -22.70 1.21 -0.24
N PHE A 378 -22.39 -0.08 -0.27
CA PHE A 378 -21.37 -0.66 0.63
C PHE A 378 -19.97 -0.06 0.38
N ALA A 379 -19.55 0.16 -0.87
CA ALA A 379 -18.26 0.75 -1.23
C ALA A 379 -18.16 2.25 -0.85
N THR A 380 -19.27 2.96 -0.84
CA THR A 380 -19.32 4.43 -0.71
C THR A 380 -18.63 4.96 0.55
N ASP A 381 -18.67 4.26 1.68
CA ASP A 381 -18.06 4.74 2.92
C ASP A 381 -16.52 4.88 2.83
N VAL A 382 -15.87 3.99 2.07
CA VAL A 382 -14.41 4.09 1.85
C VAL A 382 -14.11 5.24 0.89
N LEU A 383 -14.88 5.34 -0.21
CA LEU A 383 -14.66 6.37 -1.24
C LEU A 383 -14.86 7.78 -0.69
N LYS A 384 -15.80 7.99 0.23
CA LYS A 384 -16.02 9.27 0.92
C LYS A 384 -14.87 9.70 1.83
N ARG A 385 -13.92 8.79 2.15
CA ARG A 385 -12.73 9.13 2.93
C ARG A 385 -11.62 9.74 2.08
N ILE A 386 -11.74 9.69 0.76
CA ILE A 386 -10.79 10.32 -0.17
C ILE A 386 -10.99 11.84 -0.10
N PRO A 387 -9.95 12.61 0.27
CA PRO A 387 -10.11 14.04 0.55
C PRO A 387 -10.51 14.88 -0.66
N GLU A 388 -10.06 14.49 -1.87
CA GLU A 388 -10.35 15.21 -3.11
C GLU A 388 -11.65 14.70 -3.72
N GLU A 389 -12.66 15.57 -3.77
CA GLU A 389 -14.02 15.22 -4.21
C GLU A 389 -14.08 14.74 -5.67
N GLU A 390 -13.37 15.41 -6.58
CA GLU A 390 -13.34 15.04 -8.00
C GLU A 390 -12.73 13.66 -8.20
N LEU A 391 -11.62 13.36 -7.50
CA LEU A 391 -10.98 12.05 -7.54
C LEU A 391 -11.85 10.98 -6.89
N SER A 392 -12.50 11.28 -5.77
CA SER A 392 -13.47 10.39 -5.10
C SER A 392 -14.60 9.99 -6.04
N GLU A 393 -15.18 10.95 -6.78
CA GLU A 393 -16.25 10.70 -7.75
C GLU A 393 -15.77 9.88 -8.94
N HIS A 394 -14.57 10.20 -9.47
CA HIS A 394 -13.95 9.41 -10.53
C HIS A 394 -13.77 7.95 -10.10
N LEU A 395 -13.25 7.71 -8.88
CA LEU A 395 -13.04 6.37 -8.36
C LEU A 395 -14.35 5.64 -8.07
N ARG A 396 -15.40 6.36 -7.66
CA ARG A 396 -16.75 5.80 -7.51
C ARG A 396 -17.27 5.27 -8.84
N THR A 397 -17.09 6.02 -9.92
CA THR A 397 -17.44 5.56 -11.27
C THR A 397 -16.68 4.29 -11.65
N LYS A 398 -15.37 4.22 -11.36
CA LYS A 398 -14.56 3.01 -11.61
C LYS A 398 -15.06 1.78 -10.83
N VAL A 399 -15.42 1.95 -9.57
CA VAL A 399 -16.00 0.87 -8.75
C VAL A 399 -17.33 0.39 -9.36
N GLU A 400 -18.20 1.32 -9.76
CA GLU A 400 -19.49 0.98 -10.38
C GLU A 400 -19.30 0.25 -11.72
N GLU A 401 -18.42 0.73 -12.60
CA GLU A 401 -18.08 0.07 -13.86
C GLU A 401 -17.60 -1.36 -13.63
N ARG A 402 -16.73 -1.57 -12.64
CA ARG A 402 -16.23 -2.90 -12.29
C ARG A 402 -17.32 -3.81 -11.75
N LEU A 403 -18.18 -3.31 -10.85
CA LEU A 403 -19.32 -4.06 -10.32
C LEU A 403 -20.30 -4.46 -11.44
N ARG A 404 -20.60 -3.57 -12.39
CA ARG A 404 -21.44 -3.89 -13.56
C ARG A 404 -20.81 -4.96 -14.44
N THR A 405 -19.51 -4.90 -14.69
CA THR A 405 -18.77 -5.92 -15.45
C THR A 405 -18.87 -7.30 -14.79
N LEU A 406 -18.79 -7.37 -13.45
CA LEU A 406 -18.90 -8.61 -12.70
C LEU A 406 -20.33 -9.13 -12.60
N ALA A 407 -21.32 -8.25 -12.56
CA ALA A 407 -22.75 -8.63 -12.52
C ALA A 407 -23.26 -9.15 -13.89
N GLY A 408 -22.58 -8.85 -14.98
CA GLY A 408 -22.92 -9.30 -16.34
C GLY A 408 -22.31 -10.66 -16.74
N LYS A 409 -21.41 -11.20 -15.92
CA LYS A 409 -20.86 -12.56 -16.03
C LYS A 409 -21.74 -13.57 -15.29
#